data_31c97c3310645a3d842c204e335b411e
#
_entry.id   31c97c3310645a3d842c204e335b411e
#
_cell.length_a   1.000
_cell.length_b   1.000
_cell.length_c   1.000
_cell.angle_alpha   90.00
_cell.angle_beta   90.00
_cell.angle_gamma   90.00
#
_symmetry.space_group_name_H-M   'P 1'
#
loop_
_entity.id
_entity.type
_entity.pdbx_description
1 polymer ?
#
loop_
_entity_poly.entity_id
_entity_poly.type
_entity_poly.pdbx_seq_one_letter_code
_entity_poly.pdbx_strand_id
1 'polypeptide(L)'
;MLQEYLSIAIWEALPGMEVASLATIRELNAIVAKNGYGRDLLYHSGDSHYVLLRYWNSEEARASAQEDPEMIRCWARLGNEIKILKVYEKLEEVGV
;
A
#
# COMPACT_ATOMS: atom_id res chain seq x y z
N MET A 1 -11.65 20.73 6.36
CA MET A 1 -11.34 19.53 7.12
C MET A 1 -10.78 18.48 6.20
N LEU A 2 -9.57 18.03 6.49
CA LEU A 2 -8.92 17.03 5.66
C LEU A 2 -9.51 15.66 5.97
N GLN A 3 -10.04 14.99 4.95
CA GLN A 3 -10.49 13.61 5.11
C GLN A 3 -9.39 12.69 4.61
N GLU A 4 -8.90 11.87 5.51
CA GLU A 4 -8.02 10.79 5.13
C GLU A 4 -8.87 9.61 4.64
N TYR A 5 -8.39 8.95 3.59
CA TYR A 5 -8.96 7.69 3.14
C TYR A 5 -8.06 6.57 3.53
N LEU A 6 -8.65 5.48 3.98
CA LEU A 6 -7.90 4.28 4.32
C LEU A 6 -8.07 3.24 3.22
N SER A 7 -6.93 2.77 2.69
CA SER A 7 -6.89 1.59 1.84
C SER A 7 -6.20 0.47 2.60
N ILE A 8 -6.68 -0.76 2.44
CA ILE A 8 -6.06 -1.93 3.06
C ILE A 8 -5.81 -2.97 1.98
N ALA A 9 -4.59 -3.50 1.96
CA ALA A 9 -4.25 -4.63 1.11
C ALA A 9 -3.72 -5.77 1.97
N ILE A 10 -4.30 -6.94 1.82
CA ILE A 10 -3.85 -8.15 2.49
C ILE A 10 -3.18 -9.01 1.43
N TRP A 11 -1.93 -9.40 1.67
CA TRP A 11 -1.15 -10.11 0.68
C TRP A 11 -0.19 -11.10 1.32
N GLU A 12 0.33 -12.00 0.50
CA GLU A 12 1.40 -12.92 0.88
C GLU A 12 2.50 -12.85 -0.17
N ALA A 13 3.74 -13.09 0.26
CA ALA A 13 4.85 -13.14 -0.68
C ALA A 13 4.77 -14.43 -1.49
N LEU A 14 5.09 -14.35 -2.77
CA LEU A 14 5.28 -15.55 -3.57
C LEU A 14 6.51 -16.32 -3.06
N PRO A 15 6.58 -17.64 -3.30
CA PRO A 15 7.72 -18.44 -2.81
C PRO A 15 9.07 -17.82 -3.19
N GLY A 16 9.92 -17.62 -2.18
CA GLY A 16 11.25 -17.03 -2.35
C GLY A 16 11.27 -15.52 -2.51
N MET A 17 10.12 -14.85 -2.50
CA MET A 17 10.04 -13.41 -2.78
C MET A 17 9.78 -12.54 -1.53
N GLU A 18 9.90 -13.11 -0.34
CA GLU A 18 9.60 -12.34 0.87
C GLU A 18 10.50 -11.12 1.03
N VAL A 19 11.81 -11.30 0.90
CA VAL A 19 12.78 -10.21 1.03
C VAL A 19 12.56 -9.15 -0.05
N ALA A 20 12.40 -9.61 -1.30
CA ALA A 20 12.19 -8.71 -2.45
C ALA A 20 10.90 -7.90 -2.30
N SER A 21 9.81 -8.56 -1.90
CA SER A 21 8.51 -7.88 -1.74
C SER A 21 8.55 -6.83 -0.64
N LEU A 22 9.19 -7.13 0.49
CA LEU A 22 9.32 -6.16 1.57
C LEU A 22 10.17 -4.95 1.15
N ALA A 23 11.22 -5.18 0.36
CA ALA A 23 12.03 -4.10 -0.18
C ALA A 23 11.19 -3.18 -1.08
N THR A 24 10.35 -3.77 -1.94
CA THR A 24 9.46 -3.00 -2.82
C THR A 24 8.42 -2.22 -2.02
N ILE A 25 7.84 -2.82 -0.99
CA ILE A 25 6.88 -2.14 -0.12
C ILE A 25 7.53 -0.96 0.60
N ARG A 26 8.76 -1.13 1.09
CA ARG A 26 9.50 -0.04 1.74
C ARG A 26 9.79 1.11 0.77
N GLU A 27 10.10 0.78 -0.47
CA GLU A 27 10.30 1.79 -1.52
C GLU A 27 9.00 2.55 -1.80
N LEU A 28 7.87 1.84 -1.91
CA LEU A 28 6.55 2.47 -2.06
C LEU A 28 6.25 3.40 -0.89
N ASN A 29 6.50 2.95 0.33
CA ASN A 29 6.29 3.76 1.52
C ASN A 29 7.10 5.06 1.46
N ALA A 30 8.36 4.98 1.03
CA ALA A 30 9.22 6.15 0.91
C ALA A 30 8.68 7.13 -0.14
N ILE A 31 8.18 6.64 -1.27
CA ILE A 31 7.60 7.48 -2.32
C ILE A 31 6.32 8.16 -1.82
N VAL A 32 5.46 7.41 -1.14
CA VAL A 32 4.21 7.91 -0.57
C VAL A 32 4.48 9.05 0.41
N ALA A 33 5.45 8.85 1.29
CA ALA A 33 5.82 9.86 2.29
C ALA A 33 6.48 11.08 1.65
N LYS A 34 7.43 10.86 0.76
CA LYS A 34 8.19 11.93 0.10
C LYS A 34 7.29 12.88 -0.68
N ASN A 35 6.32 12.35 -1.37
CA ASN A 35 5.44 13.14 -2.23
C ASN A 35 4.18 13.63 -1.53
N GLY A 36 4.05 13.36 -0.23
CA GLY A 36 2.89 13.81 0.53
C GLY A 36 1.59 13.12 0.14
N TYR A 37 1.67 11.93 -0.42
CA TYR A 37 0.47 11.18 -0.80
C TYR A 37 -0.29 10.63 0.41
N GLY A 38 0.45 10.27 1.46
CA GLY A 38 -0.15 9.67 2.65
C GLY A 38 0.90 9.04 3.54
N ARG A 39 0.48 8.03 4.31
CA ARG A 39 1.37 7.27 5.18
C ARG A 39 0.96 5.80 5.18
N ASP A 40 1.95 4.94 5.29
CA ASP A 40 1.76 3.50 5.29
C ASP A 40 2.09 2.89 6.64
N LEU A 41 1.32 1.89 7.03
CA LEU A 41 1.65 1.01 8.15
C LEU A 41 1.59 -0.42 7.64
N LEU A 42 2.57 -1.23 8.01
CA LEU A 42 2.63 -2.62 7.59
C LEU A 42 2.61 -3.53 8.81
N TYR A 43 1.71 -4.51 8.79
CA TYR A 43 1.58 -5.52 9.83
C TYR A 43 1.78 -6.90 9.24
N HIS A 44 2.24 -7.82 10.07
CA HIS A 44 2.40 -9.22 9.70
C HIS A 44 1.55 -10.07 10.63
N SER A 45 0.69 -10.90 10.06
CA SER A 45 -0.08 -11.85 10.85
C SER A 45 0.72 -13.15 11.03
N GLY A 46 0.34 -13.95 12.03
CA GLY A 46 1.07 -15.18 12.33
C GLY A 46 0.95 -16.27 11.27
N ASP A 47 0.11 -16.09 10.25
CA ASP A 47 -0.14 -17.08 9.20
C ASP A 47 0.48 -16.68 7.85
N SER A 48 1.56 -15.93 7.88
CA SER A 48 2.34 -15.50 6.70
C SER A 48 1.64 -14.45 5.84
N HIS A 49 0.60 -13.82 6.33
CA HIS A 49 -0.05 -12.73 5.62
C HIS A 49 0.49 -11.38 6.10
N TYR A 50 0.58 -10.45 5.17
CA TYR A 50 0.91 -9.06 5.46
C TYR A 50 -0.31 -8.21 5.25
N VAL A 51 -0.46 -7.19 6.07
CA VAL A 51 -1.55 -6.23 5.98
C VAL A 51 -0.95 -4.85 5.85
N LEU A 52 -1.14 -4.23 4.70
CA LEU A 52 -0.69 -2.87 4.44
C LEU A 52 -1.87 -1.93 4.61
N LEU A 53 -1.73 -0.98 5.53
CA LEU A 53 -2.69 0.10 5.70
C LEU A 53 -2.08 1.35 5.08
N ARG A 54 -2.82 1.99 4.19
CA ARG A 54 -2.39 3.25 3.57
C ARG A 54 -3.44 4.31 3.84
N TYR A 55 -3.05 5.33 4.58
CA TYR A 55 -3.87 6.49 4.82
C TYR A 55 -3.51 7.56 3.78
N TRP A 56 -4.40 7.77 2.83
CA TRP A 56 -4.22 8.80 1.80
C TRP A 56 -4.56 10.17 2.40
N ASN A 57 -3.75 11.17 2.11
CA ASN A 57 -3.98 12.52 2.63
C ASN A 57 -5.23 13.17 2.03
N SER A 58 -5.56 12.81 0.79
CA SER A 58 -6.74 13.32 0.09
C SER A 58 -7.03 12.45 -1.12
N GLU A 59 -8.18 12.66 -1.72
CA GLU A 59 -8.55 12.00 -2.97
C GLU A 59 -7.62 12.44 -4.12
N GLU A 60 -7.23 13.72 -4.11
CA GLU A 60 -6.29 14.25 -5.09
C GLU A 60 -4.91 13.61 -4.96
N ALA A 61 -4.44 13.40 -3.72
CA ALA A 61 -3.18 12.73 -3.47
C ALA A 61 -3.20 11.29 -4.01
N ARG A 62 -4.29 10.58 -3.79
CA ARG A 62 -4.46 9.23 -4.31
C ARG A 62 -4.44 9.21 -5.83
N ALA A 63 -5.17 10.13 -6.47
CA ALA A 63 -5.20 10.23 -7.92
C ALA A 63 -3.81 10.53 -8.50
N SER A 64 -3.07 11.44 -7.86
CA SER A 64 -1.70 11.76 -8.27
C SER A 64 -0.78 10.56 -8.15
N ALA A 65 -0.91 9.79 -7.06
CA ALA A 65 -0.10 8.60 -6.85
C ALA A 65 -0.33 7.55 -7.93
N GLN A 66 -1.57 7.41 -8.39
CA GLN A 66 -1.93 6.44 -9.42
C GLN A 66 -1.32 6.78 -10.78
N GLU A 67 -0.95 8.03 -11.00
CA GLU A 67 -0.31 8.48 -12.22
C GLU A 67 1.21 8.64 -12.10
N ASP A 68 1.74 8.47 -10.90
CA ASP A 68 3.16 8.65 -10.63
C ASP A 68 3.97 7.48 -11.22
N PRO A 69 4.91 7.77 -12.14
CA PRO A 69 5.72 6.71 -12.76
C PRO A 69 6.51 5.87 -11.76
N GLU A 70 6.99 6.47 -10.66
CA GLU A 70 7.71 5.73 -9.63
C GLU A 70 6.81 4.72 -8.92
N MET A 71 5.58 5.15 -8.61
CA MET A 71 4.58 4.25 -8.01
C MET A 71 4.23 3.11 -8.96
N ILE A 72 3.99 3.45 -10.23
CA ILE A 72 3.61 2.47 -11.25
C ILE A 72 4.71 1.41 -11.43
N ARG A 73 5.98 1.81 -11.43
CA ARG A 73 7.11 0.87 -11.54
C ARG A 73 7.14 -0.09 -10.34
N CYS A 74 6.92 0.43 -9.14
CA CYS A 74 6.88 -0.41 -7.95
C CYS A 74 5.72 -1.39 -7.98
N TRP A 75 4.53 -0.94 -8.40
CA TRP A 75 3.36 -1.82 -8.51
C TRP A 75 3.58 -2.93 -9.55
N ALA A 76 4.18 -2.59 -10.69
CA ALA A 76 4.51 -3.59 -11.71
C ALA A 76 5.46 -4.65 -11.17
N ARG A 77 6.46 -4.23 -10.39
CA ARG A 77 7.41 -5.13 -9.76
C ARG A 77 6.74 -6.02 -8.71
N LEU A 78 5.87 -5.42 -7.88
CA LEU A 78 5.11 -6.15 -6.87
C LEU A 78 4.25 -7.27 -7.48
N GLY A 79 3.71 -7.05 -8.66
CA GLY A 79 2.89 -8.06 -9.33
C GLY A 79 3.60 -9.39 -9.56
N ASN A 80 4.95 -9.37 -9.56
CA ASN A 80 5.76 -10.58 -9.69
C ASN A 80 6.29 -11.09 -8.35
N GLU A 81 5.99 -10.40 -7.26
CA GLU A 81 6.57 -10.70 -5.94
C GLU A 81 5.53 -11.14 -4.92
N ILE A 82 4.29 -10.74 -5.09
CA ILE A 82 3.24 -11.02 -4.12
C ILE A 82 1.97 -11.56 -4.77
N LYS A 83 1.16 -12.20 -3.93
CA LYS A 83 -0.21 -12.57 -4.27
C LYS A 83 -1.12 -11.73 -3.38
N ILE A 84 -1.98 -10.93 -4.01
CA ILE A 84 -2.96 -10.12 -3.27
C ILE A 84 -4.15 -11.00 -2.93
N LEU A 85 -4.50 -11.05 -1.65
CA LEU A 85 -5.60 -11.86 -1.14
C LEU A 85 -6.88 -11.06 -1.04
N LYS A 86 -6.79 -9.79 -0.62
CA LYS A 86 -7.94 -8.91 -0.45
C LYS A 86 -7.50 -7.46 -0.52
N VAL A 87 -8.30 -6.63 -1.18
CA VAL A 87 -8.06 -5.18 -1.22
C VAL A 87 -9.35 -4.46 -0.86
N TYR A 88 -9.22 -3.48 0.02
CA TYR A 88 -10.25 -2.48 0.28
C TYR A 88 -9.68 -1.15 -0.21
N GLU A 89 -10.21 -0.64 -1.31
CA GLU A 89 -9.63 0.57 -1.93
C GLU A 89 -9.93 1.83 -1.14
N LYS A 90 -11.10 1.90 -0.56
CA LYS A 90 -11.54 3.08 0.18
C LYS A 90 -12.44 2.67 1.33
N LEU A 91 -11.95 2.90 2.53
CA LEU A 91 -12.70 2.65 3.75
C LEU A 91 -12.99 3.98 4.43
N GLU A 92 -14.22 4.13 4.89
CA GLU A 92 -14.64 5.32 5.60
C GLU A 92 -14.90 4.96 7.05
N GLU A 93 -14.46 5.84 7.95
CA GLU A 93 -14.71 5.63 9.37
C GLU A 93 -16.20 5.79 9.65
N VAL A 94 -16.75 4.85 10.42
CA VAL A 94 -18.14 4.93 10.87
C VAL A 94 -18.12 5.41 12.31
N GLY A 95 -18.79 6.51 12.59
CA GLY A 95 -18.91 7.05 13.93
C GLY A 95 -19.72 6.12 14.82
N VAL A 96 -19.10 5.64 15.88
CA VAL A 96 -19.75 4.73 16.85
C VAL A 96 -19.75 5.33 18.24
#